data_0489b3c8ae87c813b3c4283d87309cbb
#
_entry.id   0489b3c8ae87c813b3c4283d87309cbb
#
_cell.length_a   1.000
_cell.length_b   1.000
_cell.length_c   1.000
_cell.angle_alpha   90.00
_cell.angle_beta   90.00
_cell.angle_gamma   90.00
#
_symmetry.space_group_name_H-M   'P 1'
#
loop_
_entity.id
_entity.type
_entity.pdbx_description
1 polymer ?
#
loop_
_entity_poly.entity_id
_entity_poly.type
_entity_poly.pdbx_seq_one_letter_code
_entity_poly.pdbx_strand_id
1 'polypeptide(L)'
;ELRRNKKVSKKESSLTVNETDELINNLTRAVTSLSATQTGAIITIEKTDDLSLIMQKSGTPINAPLSPELLLTIFYKGTPLHDGATIIRGNMIIYSAVFYQPTQKPLSGKYGSRHRAAIGISEVCDSLTIVVSEESGKVSLTYKGELIPVPVSEFTTKFKEYYYKK
;
A
#
# COMPACT_ATOMS: atom_id res chain seq x y z
N GLU A 1 3.21 44.50 -0.59
CA GLU A 1 3.85 43.62 0.43
C GLU A 1 3.67 42.18 0.07
N LEU A 2 4.71 41.58 -0.52
CA LEU A 2 4.75 40.18 -0.90
C LEU A 2 4.99 39.34 0.36
N ARG A 3 3.95 38.62 0.80
CA ARG A 3 4.11 37.57 1.82
C ARG A 3 4.96 36.45 1.23
N ARG A 4 6.19 36.33 1.71
CA ARG A 4 7.05 35.18 1.49
C ARG A 4 6.31 33.92 1.96
N ASN A 5 5.89 33.09 1.01
CA ASN A 5 5.52 31.72 1.31
C ASN A 5 6.75 31.00 1.84
N LYS A 6 6.81 30.81 3.16
CA LYS A 6 7.71 29.84 3.76
C LYS A 6 7.34 28.47 3.18
N LYS A 7 8.18 27.93 2.31
CA LYS A 7 8.21 26.49 2.05
C LYS A 7 8.38 25.82 3.40
N VAL A 8 7.31 25.21 3.90
CA VAL A 8 7.40 24.26 5.00
C VAL A 8 8.18 23.10 4.43
N SER A 9 9.46 23.01 4.76
CA SER A 9 10.23 21.82 4.50
C SER A 9 9.51 20.68 5.21
N LYS A 10 8.95 19.74 4.42
CA LYS A 10 8.49 18.46 4.94
C LYS A 10 9.70 17.83 5.63
N LYS A 11 9.78 17.94 6.95
CA LYS A 11 10.69 17.14 7.74
C LYS A 11 10.23 15.71 7.49
N GLU A 12 11.01 14.93 6.75
CA GLU A 12 10.83 13.48 6.69
C GLU A 12 10.94 12.98 8.13
N SER A 13 9.81 12.81 8.77
CA SER A 13 9.77 12.13 10.05
C SER A 13 9.90 10.63 9.76
N SER A 14 11.14 10.17 9.65
CA SER A 14 11.40 8.74 9.63
C SER A 14 10.84 8.14 10.92
N LEU A 15 10.12 7.02 10.80
CA LEU A 15 9.63 6.27 11.95
C LEU A 15 10.79 5.82 12.83
N THR A 16 10.59 5.84 14.14
CA THR A 16 11.50 5.18 15.08
C THR A 16 11.50 3.66 14.85
N VAL A 17 12.49 2.96 15.40
CA VAL A 17 12.55 1.49 15.32
C VAL A 17 11.28 0.84 15.87
N ASN A 18 10.78 1.32 17.01
CA ASN A 18 9.54 0.80 17.62
C ASN A 18 8.31 1.09 16.76
N GLU A 19 8.21 2.26 16.16
CA GLU A 19 7.12 2.62 15.26
C GLU A 19 7.15 1.79 13.97
N THR A 20 8.33 1.49 13.45
CA THR A 20 8.50 0.61 12.28
C THR A 20 8.10 -0.83 12.62
N ASP A 21 8.48 -1.34 13.78
CA ASP A 21 8.08 -2.67 14.24
C ASP A 21 6.56 -2.76 14.41
N GLU A 22 5.93 -1.73 14.93
CA GLU A 22 4.47 -1.62 15.04
C GLU A 22 3.80 -1.62 13.67
N LEU A 23 4.31 -0.84 12.72
CA LEU A 23 3.84 -0.83 11.34
C LEU A 23 3.87 -2.24 10.73
N ILE A 24 5.00 -2.90 10.82
CA ILE A 24 5.20 -4.23 10.23
C ILE A 24 4.29 -5.27 10.90
N ASN A 25 4.16 -5.21 12.22
CA ASN A 25 3.30 -6.12 12.97
C ASN A 25 1.82 -5.93 12.59
N ASN A 26 1.35 -4.70 12.50
CA ASN A 26 -0.01 -4.39 12.08
C ASN A 26 -0.30 -4.85 10.65
N LEU A 27 0.64 -4.62 9.74
CA LEU A 27 0.52 -5.09 8.34
C LEU A 27 0.52 -6.61 8.27
N THR A 28 1.39 -7.28 9.00
CA THR A 28 1.45 -8.75 9.01
C THR A 28 0.13 -9.37 9.49
N ARG A 29 -0.45 -8.82 10.56
CA ARG A 29 -1.75 -9.28 11.08
C ARG A 29 -2.87 -9.06 10.05
N ALA A 30 -2.94 -7.89 9.45
CA ALA A 30 -3.94 -7.59 8.45
C ALA A 30 -3.82 -8.48 7.22
N VAL A 31 -2.62 -8.61 6.67
CA VAL A 31 -2.34 -9.41 5.47
C VAL A 31 -2.62 -10.89 5.71
N THR A 32 -2.25 -11.42 6.87
CA THR A 32 -2.55 -12.80 7.23
C THR A 32 -4.06 -13.06 7.24
N SER A 33 -4.84 -12.17 7.80
CA SER A 33 -6.31 -12.28 7.83
C SER A 33 -6.93 -12.12 6.44
N LEU A 34 -6.49 -11.14 5.66
CA LEU A 34 -6.98 -10.92 4.30
C LEU A 34 -6.68 -12.11 3.39
N SER A 35 -5.49 -12.68 3.52
CA SER A 35 -5.10 -13.89 2.78
C SER A 35 -5.98 -15.09 3.15
N ALA A 36 -6.19 -15.31 4.43
CA ALA A 36 -6.99 -16.44 4.92
C ALA A 36 -8.46 -16.39 4.45
N THR A 37 -9.02 -15.20 4.31
CA THR A 37 -10.39 -14.97 3.85
C THR A 37 -10.49 -14.72 2.35
N GLN A 38 -9.38 -14.78 1.62
CA GLN A 38 -9.32 -14.47 0.18
C GLN A 38 -9.95 -13.12 -0.15
N THR A 39 -9.64 -12.12 0.64
CA THR A 39 -10.13 -10.75 0.47
C THR A 39 -9.13 -9.96 -0.34
N GLY A 40 -9.54 -9.49 -1.52
CA GLY A 40 -8.69 -8.68 -2.40
C GLY A 40 -8.30 -7.35 -1.74
N ALA A 41 -7.03 -7.00 -1.81
CA ALA A 41 -6.52 -5.76 -1.22
C ALA A 41 -5.31 -5.23 -1.97
N ILE A 42 -5.20 -3.90 -2.02
CA ILE A 42 -4.00 -3.17 -2.44
C ILE A 42 -3.63 -2.21 -1.32
N ILE A 43 -2.47 -2.41 -0.72
CA ILE A 43 -1.96 -1.58 0.38
C ILE A 43 -0.62 -1.00 -0.02
N THR A 44 -0.56 0.31 -0.19
CA THR A 44 0.66 1.01 -0.61
C THR A 44 1.30 1.72 0.57
N ILE A 45 2.58 1.45 0.79
CA ILE A 45 3.41 2.15 1.77
C ILE A 45 4.17 3.26 1.03
N GLU A 46 3.80 4.51 1.32
CA GLU A 46 4.50 5.67 0.78
C GLU A 46 5.91 5.73 1.38
N LYS A 47 6.91 5.88 0.52
CA LYS A 47 8.30 6.02 0.94
C LYS A 47 8.77 7.47 0.72
N THR A 48 9.70 7.69 -0.18
CA THR A 48 10.24 9.04 -0.43
C THR A 48 9.35 9.85 -1.38
N ASP A 49 8.83 9.22 -2.43
CA ASP A 49 7.98 9.90 -3.40
C ASP A 49 6.60 10.22 -2.81
N ASP A 50 6.17 11.47 -3.00
CA ASP A 50 4.88 11.97 -2.51
C ASP A 50 3.75 11.54 -3.46
N LEU A 51 2.76 10.81 -2.94
CA LEU A 51 1.62 10.33 -3.70
C LEU A 51 0.39 11.25 -3.64
N SER A 52 0.53 12.46 -3.10
CA SER A 52 -0.60 13.36 -2.82
C SER A 52 -1.45 13.66 -4.06
N LEU A 53 -0.85 13.87 -5.23
CA LEU A 53 -1.60 14.13 -6.46
C LEU A 53 -2.47 12.94 -6.89
N ILE A 54 -1.93 11.73 -6.78
CA ILE A 54 -2.66 10.51 -7.12
C ILE A 54 -3.81 10.28 -6.13
N MET A 55 -3.56 10.48 -4.83
CA MET A 55 -4.56 10.37 -3.79
C MET A 55 -5.75 11.31 -4.02
N GLN A 56 -5.47 12.57 -4.29
CA GLN A 56 -6.50 13.60 -4.45
C GLN A 56 -7.34 13.41 -5.70
N LYS A 57 -6.83 12.74 -6.72
CA LYS A 57 -7.52 12.55 -7.98
C LYS A 57 -8.73 11.61 -7.87
N SER A 58 -8.62 10.53 -7.09
CA SER A 58 -9.66 9.50 -7.01
C SER A 58 -9.98 9.03 -5.58
N GLY A 59 -9.09 9.27 -4.62
CA GLY A 59 -9.15 8.68 -3.30
C GLY A 59 -10.09 9.38 -2.33
N THR A 60 -10.42 8.66 -1.27
CA THR A 60 -11.17 9.16 -0.13
C THR A 60 -10.24 9.37 1.07
N PRO A 61 -10.18 10.58 1.66
CA PRO A 61 -9.37 10.83 2.84
C PRO A 61 -9.86 10.01 4.03
N ILE A 62 -8.94 9.37 4.74
CA ILE A 62 -9.22 8.61 5.96
C ILE A 62 -8.58 9.27 7.17
N ASN A 63 -7.27 9.53 7.13
CA ASN A 63 -6.50 10.21 8.17
C ASN A 63 -6.68 9.58 9.57
N ALA A 64 -6.51 8.27 9.65
CA ALA A 64 -6.67 7.50 10.88
C ALA A 64 -5.41 6.68 11.18
N PRO A 65 -5.13 6.43 12.47
CA PRO A 65 -4.06 5.51 12.83
C PRO A 65 -4.24 4.13 12.21
N LEU A 66 -3.15 3.57 11.73
CA LEU A 66 -3.14 2.21 11.18
C LEU A 66 -3.52 1.20 12.26
N SER A 67 -4.48 0.35 11.95
CA SER A 67 -4.79 -0.86 12.70
C SER A 67 -5.16 -1.98 11.74
N PRO A 68 -4.94 -3.25 12.12
CA PRO A 68 -5.41 -4.38 11.32
C PRO A 68 -6.93 -4.35 11.14
N GLU A 69 -7.66 -3.99 12.18
CA GLU A 69 -9.13 -3.92 12.18
C GLU A 69 -9.65 -2.92 11.15
N LEU A 70 -9.00 -1.75 11.04
CA LEU A 70 -9.41 -0.75 10.05
C LEU A 70 -9.13 -1.22 8.62
N LEU A 71 -7.99 -1.84 8.37
CA LEU A 71 -7.69 -2.41 7.06
C LEU A 71 -8.68 -3.50 6.67
N LEU A 72 -9.02 -4.40 7.59
CA LEU A 72 -10.01 -5.45 7.33
C LEU A 72 -11.40 -4.86 7.04
N THR A 73 -11.77 -3.80 7.73
CA THR A 73 -13.03 -3.08 7.49
C THR A 73 -13.04 -2.40 6.13
N ILE A 74 -11.97 -1.73 5.76
CA ILE A 74 -11.83 -1.05 4.46
C ILE A 74 -12.00 -2.04 3.30
N PHE A 75 -11.29 -3.17 3.36
CA PHE A 75 -11.26 -4.13 2.27
C PHE A 75 -12.40 -5.16 2.29
N TYR A 76 -13.25 -5.12 3.31
CA TYR A 76 -14.42 -5.98 3.34
C TYR A 76 -15.24 -5.80 2.06
N LYS A 77 -15.56 -6.90 1.38
CA LYS A 77 -16.24 -6.86 0.08
C LYS A 77 -17.59 -6.15 0.18
N GLY A 78 -17.81 -5.21 -0.72
CA GLY A 78 -19.04 -4.43 -0.81
C GLY A 78 -19.00 -3.09 -0.08
N THR A 79 -17.92 -2.76 0.66
CA THR A 79 -17.78 -1.42 1.23
C THR A 79 -17.47 -0.38 0.15
N PRO A 80 -17.81 0.90 0.37
CA PRO A 80 -17.44 1.96 -0.57
C PRO A 80 -15.94 2.18 -0.76
N LEU A 81 -15.10 1.60 0.12
CA LEU A 81 -13.65 1.83 0.15
C LEU A 81 -12.84 0.62 -0.33
N HIS A 82 -13.47 -0.53 -0.58
CA HIS A 82 -12.73 -1.76 -0.84
C HIS A 82 -12.07 -1.81 -2.23
N ASP A 83 -12.62 -1.12 -3.22
CA ASP A 83 -12.01 -1.00 -4.54
C ASP A 83 -10.91 0.07 -4.53
N GLY A 84 -9.81 -0.21 -5.22
CA GLY A 84 -8.65 0.67 -5.24
C GLY A 84 -7.70 0.40 -4.09
N ALA A 85 -6.72 1.30 -3.95
CA ALA A 85 -5.64 1.16 -3.00
C ALA A 85 -5.87 1.98 -1.74
N THR A 86 -5.40 1.45 -0.62
CA THR A 86 -5.21 2.18 0.63
C THR A 86 -3.76 2.60 0.75
N ILE A 87 -3.52 3.87 1.05
CA ILE A 87 -2.17 4.43 1.16
C ILE A 87 -1.85 4.72 2.62
N ILE A 88 -0.69 4.22 3.04
CA ILE A 88 -0.14 4.38 4.38
C ILE A 88 1.06 5.32 4.31
N ARG A 89 1.05 6.34 5.15
CA ARG A 89 2.16 7.26 5.39
C ARG A 89 2.54 7.17 6.85
N GLY A 90 3.77 6.73 7.14
CA GLY A 90 4.16 6.44 8.52
C GLY A 90 3.27 5.35 9.12
N ASN A 91 2.64 5.61 10.25
CA ASN A 91 1.67 4.74 10.91
C ASN A 91 0.20 5.20 10.71
N MET A 92 -0.05 5.98 9.66
CA MET A 92 -1.38 6.51 9.36
C MET A 92 -1.92 5.95 8.05
N ILE A 93 -3.17 5.53 8.05
CA ILE A 93 -3.94 5.35 6.82
C ILE A 93 -4.41 6.72 6.39
N ILE A 94 -3.90 7.23 5.27
CA ILE A 94 -4.20 8.60 4.83
C ILE A 94 -5.30 8.66 3.78
N TYR A 95 -5.36 7.69 2.87
CA TYR A 95 -6.35 7.61 1.81
C TYR A 95 -6.73 6.15 1.54
N SER A 96 -7.96 5.94 1.09
CA SER A 96 -8.44 4.68 0.53
C SER A 96 -9.17 4.91 -0.78
N ALA A 97 -9.53 3.85 -1.48
CA ALA A 97 -10.18 3.90 -2.80
C ALA A 97 -9.39 4.72 -3.83
N VAL A 98 -8.08 4.64 -3.80
CA VAL A 98 -7.18 5.31 -4.75
C VAL A 98 -6.96 4.42 -5.96
N PHE A 99 -7.24 4.93 -7.16
CA PHE A 99 -7.08 4.16 -8.40
C PHE A 99 -5.77 4.51 -9.08
N TYR A 100 -5.01 3.48 -9.43
CA TYR A 100 -3.73 3.60 -10.12
C TYR A 100 -3.89 3.28 -11.61
N GLN A 101 -3.05 3.90 -12.42
CA GLN A 101 -2.89 3.52 -13.82
C GLN A 101 -2.26 2.11 -13.87
N PRO A 102 -2.94 1.12 -14.48
CA PRO A 102 -2.40 -0.23 -14.54
C PRO A 102 -1.15 -0.30 -15.44
N THR A 103 -0.29 -1.28 -15.17
CA THR A 103 0.87 -1.54 -16.02
C THR A 103 0.45 -1.86 -17.45
N GLN A 104 1.27 -1.42 -18.42
CA GLN A 104 1.14 -1.80 -19.82
C GLN A 104 1.92 -3.07 -20.16
N LYS A 105 2.69 -3.60 -19.20
CA LYS A 105 3.45 -4.85 -19.40
C LYS A 105 2.51 -6.03 -19.60
N PRO A 106 2.78 -6.93 -20.56
CA PRO A 106 2.03 -8.18 -20.66
C PRO A 106 2.30 -9.03 -19.42
N LEU A 107 1.21 -9.51 -18.80
CA LEU A 107 1.26 -10.43 -17.67
C LEU A 107 0.59 -11.75 -18.07
N SER A 108 1.06 -12.86 -17.48
CA SER A 108 0.37 -14.14 -17.60
C SER A 108 -1.05 -14.03 -17.01
N GLY A 109 -2.00 -14.82 -17.52
CA GLY A 109 -3.42 -14.72 -17.17
C GLY A 109 -3.81 -14.97 -15.71
N LYS A 110 -2.82 -15.20 -14.82
CA LYS A 110 -3.02 -15.43 -13.38
C LYS A 110 -3.27 -14.15 -12.58
N TYR A 111 -3.04 -12.99 -13.17
CA TYR A 111 -3.06 -11.72 -12.45
C TYR A 111 -4.22 -10.85 -12.91
N GLY A 112 -5.04 -10.41 -11.95
CA GLY A 112 -6.18 -9.54 -12.18
C GLY A 112 -5.83 -8.04 -12.08
N SER A 113 -6.88 -7.23 -11.97
CA SER A 113 -6.77 -5.76 -11.99
C SER A 113 -5.95 -5.20 -10.83
N ARG A 114 -6.01 -5.81 -9.63
CA ARG A 114 -5.24 -5.36 -8.46
C ARG A 114 -3.74 -5.51 -8.68
N HIS A 115 -3.31 -6.63 -9.23
CA HIS A 115 -1.89 -6.86 -9.54
C HIS A 115 -1.37 -5.87 -10.58
N ARG A 116 -2.16 -5.64 -11.64
CA ARG A 116 -1.80 -4.69 -12.71
C ARG A 116 -1.68 -3.26 -12.19
N ALA A 117 -2.60 -2.84 -11.32
CA ALA A 117 -2.57 -1.54 -10.68
C ALA A 117 -1.35 -1.38 -9.75
N ALA A 118 -1.07 -2.39 -8.95
CA ALA A 118 0.07 -2.38 -8.04
C ALA A 118 1.42 -2.33 -8.77
N ILE A 119 1.56 -3.06 -9.86
CA ILE A 119 2.75 -2.96 -10.71
C ILE A 119 2.84 -1.56 -11.30
N GLY A 120 1.73 -1.01 -11.81
CA GLY A 120 1.69 0.31 -12.42
C GLY A 120 2.19 1.42 -11.51
N ILE A 121 1.75 1.47 -10.27
CA ILE A 121 2.24 2.47 -9.31
C ILE A 121 3.73 2.29 -8.99
N SER A 122 4.19 1.06 -8.91
CA SER A 122 5.59 0.77 -8.62
C SER A 122 6.55 1.12 -9.75
N GLU A 123 6.04 1.31 -10.97
CA GLU A 123 6.82 1.75 -12.13
C GLU A 123 7.13 3.26 -12.10
N VAL A 124 6.31 4.05 -11.39
CA VAL A 124 6.38 5.52 -11.42
C VAL A 124 6.80 6.15 -10.10
N CYS A 125 6.93 5.37 -9.03
CA CYS A 125 7.38 5.88 -7.73
C CYS A 125 8.10 4.78 -6.93
N ASP A 126 8.75 5.17 -5.83
CA ASP A 126 9.52 4.28 -4.95
C ASP A 126 8.68 3.56 -3.89
N SER A 127 7.36 3.66 -3.97
CA SER A 127 6.46 3.03 -3.01
C SER A 127 6.55 1.50 -3.03
N LEU A 128 6.27 0.91 -1.89
CA LEU A 128 6.13 -0.54 -1.72
C LEU A 128 4.65 -0.89 -1.60
N THR A 129 4.14 -1.74 -2.48
CA THR A 129 2.72 -2.11 -2.48
C THR A 129 2.53 -3.59 -2.20
N ILE A 130 1.57 -3.88 -1.32
CA ILE A 130 1.14 -5.23 -0.98
C ILE A 130 -0.15 -5.52 -1.76
N VAL A 131 -0.20 -6.68 -2.40
CA VAL A 131 -1.41 -7.17 -3.08
C VAL A 131 -1.84 -8.48 -2.48
N VAL A 132 -3.13 -8.59 -2.14
CA VAL A 132 -3.76 -9.86 -1.80
C VAL A 132 -4.76 -10.21 -2.89
N SER A 133 -4.63 -11.40 -3.46
CA SER A 133 -5.55 -11.91 -4.50
C SER A 133 -6.89 -12.30 -3.91
N GLU A 134 -7.98 -11.82 -4.49
CA GLU A 134 -9.33 -12.27 -4.09
C GLU A 134 -9.67 -13.67 -4.58
N GLU A 135 -8.96 -14.18 -5.56
CA GLU A 135 -9.21 -15.53 -6.10
C GLU A 135 -8.48 -16.62 -5.30
N SER A 136 -7.24 -16.35 -4.89
CA SER A 136 -6.39 -17.36 -4.25
C SER A 136 -5.96 -17.03 -2.83
N GLY A 137 -6.10 -15.78 -2.39
CA GLY A 137 -5.54 -15.30 -1.13
C GLY A 137 -4.01 -15.12 -1.16
N LYS A 138 -3.36 -15.40 -2.28
CA LYS A 138 -1.91 -15.26 -2.40
C LYS A 138 -1.49 -13.82 -2.25
N VAL A 139 -0.37 -13.61 -1.57
CA VAL A 139 0.22 -12.32 -1.28
C VAL A 139 1.39 -12.05 -2.21
N SER A 140 1.48 -10.84 -2.73
CA SER A 140 2.62 -10.37 -3.51
C SER A 140 3.01 -8.96 -3.07
N LEU A 141 4.28 -8.63 -3.28
CA LEU A 141 4.78 -7.26 -3.19
C LEU A 141 5.04 -6.73 -4.59
N THR A 142 4.87 -5.42 -4.79
CA THR A 142 5.35 -4.76 -6.01
C THR A 142 6.32 -3.65 -5.64
N TYR A 143 7.43 -3.62 -6.35
CA TYR A 143 8.50 -2.65 -6.13
C TYR A 143 9.26 -2.43 -7.44
N LYS A 144 9.43 -1.18 -7.84
CA LYS A 144 10.16 -0.78 -9.07
C LYS A 144 9.76 -1.57 -10.32
N GLY A 145 8.46 -1.75 -10.50
CA GLY A 145 7.88 -2.43 -11.67
C GLY A 145 7.88 -3.95 -11.59
N GLU A 146 8.37 -4.54 -10.50
CA GLU A 146 8.47 -5.99 -10.32
C GLU A 146 7.39 -6.49 -9.35
N LEU A 147 6.85 -7.67 -9.66
CA LEU A 147 5.93 -8.37 -8.78
C LEU A 147 6.66 -9.54 -8.14
N ILE A 148 6.65 -9.55 -6.80
CA ILE A 148 7.35 -10.54 -5.99
C ILE A 148 6.32 -11.37 -5.22
N PRO A 149 6.04 -12.62 -5.61
CA PRO A 149 5.18 -13.50 -4.81
C PRO A 149 5.83 -13.78 -3.45
N VAL A 150 5.01 -13.73 -2.39
CA VAL A 150 5.48 -13.88 -1.01
C VAL A 150 4.58 -14.88 -0.27
N PRO A 151 5.09 -16.03 0.17
CA PRO A 151 4.34 -16.88 1.08
C PRO A 151 3.97 -16.10 2.36
N VAL A 152 2.76 -16.28 2.86
CA VAL A 152 2.28 -15.54 4.04
C VAL A 152 3.21 -15.73 5.24
N SER A 153 3.75 -16.93 5.43
CA SER A 153 4.71 -17.25 6.49
C SER A 153 6.03 -16.46 6.41
N GLU A 154 6.37 -15.97 5.23
CA GLU A 154 7.59 -15.18 4.96
C GLU A 154 7.32 -13.68 4.79
N PHE A 155 6.09 -13.25 5.01
CA PHE A 155 5.69 -11.87 4.74
C PHE A 155 6.54 -10.86 5.51
N THR A 156 6.71 -11.03 6.81
CA THR A 156 7.49 -10.09 7.64
C THR A 156 8.91 -9.93 7.13
N THR A 157 9.58 -11.04 6.82
CA THR A 157 10.97 -11.03 6.32
C THR A 157 11.09 -10.34 4.97
N LYS A 158 10.21 -10.70 4.03
CA LYS A 158 10.22 -10.11 2.68
C LYS A 158 9.81 -8.65 2.69
N PHE A 159 8.82 -8.29 3.49
CA PHE A 159 8.41 -6.90 3.63
C PHE A 159 9.56 -6.02 4.14
N LYS A 160 10.26 -6.45 5.19
CA LYS A 160 11.42 -5.75 5.71
C LYS A 160 12.52 -5.57 4.67
N GLU A 161 12.80 -6.60 3.88
CA GLU A 161 13.80 -6.55 2.82
C GLU A 161 13.53 -5.40 1.84
N TYR A 162 12.30 -5.30 1.34
CA TYR A 162 11.92 -4.26 0.38
C TYR A 162 11.66 -2.90 1.02
N TYR A 163 11.15 -2.88 2.24
CA TYR A 163 10.89 -1.64 2.97
C TYR A 163 12.17 -0.83 3.21
N TYR A 164 13.28 -1.50 3.51
CA TYR A 164 14.57 -0.85 3.73
C TYR A 164 15.41 -0.64 2.47
N LYS A 165 14.96 -1.09 1.31
CA LYS A 165 15.64 -0.76 0.05
C LYS A 165 15.56 0.72 -0.27
N LYS A 166 16.64 1.25 -0.78
CA LYS A 166 16.73 2.65 -1.24
C LYS A 166 16.67 2.72 -2.76
#